data_ac77848a6696c593acded08e3318d1ca
#
_entry.id   ac77848a6696c593acded08e3318d1ca
#
_cell.length_a   1.000
_cell.length_b   1.000
_cell.length_c   1.000
_cell.angle_alpha   90.00
_cell.angle_beta   90.00
_cell.angle_gamma   90.00
#
_symmetry.space_group_name_H-M   'P 1'
#
loop_
_entity.id
_entity.type
_entity.pdbx_description
1 polymer ?
#
loop_
_entity_poly.entity_id
_entity_poly.type
_entity_poly.pdbx_seq_one_letter_code
_entity_poly.pdbx_strand_id
1 'polypeptide(L)'
;LCSVEYAKFDDAIRMIQQLGPEAMLVKVDIQSAFRLLPIHPDDFGLLGMYHDGQFYVDKALPFGCSISCALFEKFSTFLEWLLRKVTASTKWLHYLDDFLAGHVSQDGAGDMQKMTLRAFAELGVPVAEDKVEGPTTVLSFLGIELDTANMLARLPQDKLLDLRRNIAYV
;
A
#
# COMPACT_ATOMS: atom_id res chain seq x y z
N LEU A 1 1.20 22.15 -10.19
CA LEU A 1 0.40 20.91 -10.10
C LEU A 1 1.37 19.74 -10.10
N CYS A 2 1.45 19.01 -8.98
CA CYS A 2 2.23 17.78 -8.93
C CYS A 2 1.42 16.68 -9.62
N SER A 3 1.89 16.15 -10.74
CA SER A 3 1.39 14.90 -11.27
C SER A 3 2.07 13.74 -10.51
N VAL A 4 1.29 12.79 -10.06
CA VAL A 4 1.77 11.58 -9.40
C VAL A 4 1.37 10.40 -10.28
N GLU A 5 2.33 9.53 -10.58
CA GLU A 5 2.06 8.26 -11.25
C GLU A 5 2.02 7.16 -10.18
N TYR A 6 0.87 6.55 -10.04
CA TYR A 6 0.68 5.42 -9.14
C TYR A 6 0.77 4.10 -9.90
N ALA A 7 1.19 3.04 -9.21
CA ALA A 7 1.01 1.70 -9.73
C ALA A 7 -0.48 1.45 -10.04
N LYS A 8 -0.73 0.86 -11.19
CA LYS A 8 -2.08 0.52 -11.63
C LYS A 8 -2.37 -0.94 -11.32
N PHE A 9 -3.65 -1.25 -11.23
CA PHE A 9 -4.08 -2.65 -11.08
C PHE A 9 -3.50 -3.57 -12.17
N ASP A 10 -3.39 -3.06 -13.40
CA ASP A 10 -2.77 -3.78 -14.52
C ASP A 10 -1.30 -4.14 -14.29
N ASP A 11 -0.58 -3.38 -13.46
CA ASP A 11 0.81 -3.71 -13.11
C ASP A 11 0.87 -4.95 -12.22
N ALA A 12 -0.09 -5.09 -11.28
CA ALA A 12 -0.23 -6.29 -10.47
C ALA A 12 -0.58 -7.52 -11.34
N ILE A 13 -1.52 -7.36 -12.28
CA ILE A 13 -1.87 -8.43 -13.25
C ILE A 13 -0.64 -8.84 -14.06
N ARG A 14 0.12 -7.88 -14.60
CA ARG A 14 1.35 -8.17 -15.36
C ARG A 14 2.40 -8.89 -14.51
N MET A 15 2.57 -8.48 -13.25
CA MET A 15 3.49 -9.15 -12.33
C MET A 15 3.09 -10.60 -12.11
N ILE A 16 1.80 -10.87 -11.85
CA ILE A 16 1.27 -12.24 -11.65
C ILE A 16 1.42 -13.08 -12.92
N GLN A 17 1.09 -12.53 -14.09
CA GLN A 17 1.27 -13.23 -15.37
C GLN A 17 2.73 -13.64 -15.63
N GLN A 18 3.70 -12.80 -15.23
CA GLN A 18 5.12 -13.11 -15.35
C GLN A 18 5.59 -14.17 -14.35
N LEU A 19 4.97 -14.25 -13.17
CA LEU A 19 5.26 -15.27 -12.17
C LEU A 19 4.60 -16.62 -12.51
N GLY A 20 3.47 -16.58 -13.18
CA GLY A 20 2.66 -17.74 -13.55
C GLY A 20 1.64 -18.15 -12.51
N PRO A 21 0.88 -19.22 -12.79
CA PRO A 21 -0.09 -19.79 -11.85
C PRO A 21 0.56 -20.22 -10.54
N GLU A 22 -0.23 -20.23 -9.47
CA GLU A 22 0.20 -20.59 -8.10
C GLU A 22 1.26 -19.64 -7.51
N ALA A 23 1.49 -18.47 -8.11
CA ALA A 23 2.39 -17.46 -7.54
C ALA A 23 1.91 -17.06 -6.14
N MET A 24 2.83 -17.02 -5.19
CA MET A 24 2.58 -16.61 -3.81
C MET A 24 2.68 -15.11 -3.69
N LEU A 25 1.64 -14.50 -3.18
CA LEU A 25 1.54 -13.06 -2.97
C LEU A 25 1.73 -12.71 -1.49
N VAL A 26 2.35 -11.59 -1.22
CA VAL A 26 2.45 -10.98 0.11
C VAL A 26 2.05 -9.51 0.02
N LYS A 27 1.36 -9.02 1.05
CA LYS A 27 0.97 -7.63 1.17
C LYS A 27 1.38 -7.07 2.53
N VAL A 28 1.86 -5.83 2.52
CA VAL A 28 2.24 -5.09 3.73
C VAL A 28 1.71 -3.67 3.61
N ASP A 29 1.03 -3.19 4.64
CA ASP A 29 0.43 -1.86 4.72
C ASP A 29 1.18 -1.02 5.76
N ILE A 30 1.52 0.23 5.41
CA ILE A 30 2.17 1.15 6.34
C ILE A 30 1.12 1.79 7.24
N GLN A 31 1.31 1.64 8.56
CA GLN A 31 0.43 2.25 9.53
C GLN A 31 0.58 3.78 9.53
N SER A 32 -0.56 4.49 9.55
CA SER A 32 -0.59 5.95 9.66
C SER A 32 0.16 6.74 8.58
N ALA A 33 0.46 6.11 7.46
CA ALA A 33 1.05 6.62 6.21
C ALA A 33 1.54 8.09 6.23
N PHE A 34 0.68 9.05 5.91
CA PHE A 34 1.03 10.47 5.84
C PHE A 34 1.58 11.03 7.16
N ARG A 35 1.19 10.47 8.30
CA ARG A 35 1.61 10.93 9.63
C ARG A 35 3.09 10.63 9.93
N LEU A 36 3.73 9.81 9.10
CA LEU A 36 5.18 9.53 9.19
C LEU A 36 6.03 10.70 8.69
N LEU A 37 5.51 11.54 7.81
CA LEU A 37 6.27 12.63 7.23
C LEU A 37 5.98 13.93 7.97
N PRO A 38 6.97 14.45 8.73
CA PRO A 38 6.79 15.69 9.48
C PRO A 38 6.76 16.91 8.54
N ILE A 39 6.01 17.92 8.95
CA ILE A 39 6.01 19.25 8.33
C ILE A 39 7.12 20.09 8.96
N HIS A 40 7.78 20.91 8.15
CA HIS A 40 8.76 21.86 8.67
C HIS A 40 8.08 22.87 9.60
N PRO A 41 8.67 23.22 10.77
CA PRO A 41 8.04 24.12 11.72
C PRO A 41 7.62 25.48 11.15
N ASP A 42 8.36 26.00 10.17
CA ASP A 42 8.04 27.28 9.51
C ASP A 42 6.71 27.21 8.73
N ASP A 43 6.29 26.03 8.34
CA ASP A 43 5.07 25.78 7.58
C ASP A 43 3.84 25.44 8.45
N PHE A 44 4.00 25.34 9.78
CA PHE A 44 2.89 25.02 10.68
C PHE A 44 1.73 26.01 10.57
N GLY A 45 2.03 27.30 10.35
CA GLY A 45 1.02 28.33 10.18
C GLY A 45 0.11 28.13 8.97
N LEU A 46 0.55 27.36 7.96
CA LEU A 46 -0.23 27.03 6.77
C LEU A 46 -1.27 25.93 7.03
N LEU A 47 -1.10 25.15 8.11
CA LEU A 47 -1.90 23.98 8.47
C LEU A 47 -2.68 24.20 9.76
N GLY A 48 -2.95 25.47 10.08
CA GLY A 48 -3.74 25.86 11.23
C GLY A 48 -5.21 25.50 11.07
N MET A 49 -5.81 24.99 12.13
CA MET A 49 -7.26 24.77 12.22
C MET A 49 -7.78 25.31 13.55
N TYR A 50 -9.03 25.76 13.55
CA TYR A 50 -9.71 26.22 14.75
C TYR A 50 -10.86 25.27 15.10
N HIS A 51 -10.87 24.80 16.33
CA HIS A 51 -11.93 23.93 16.83
C HIS A 51 -12.13 24.15 18.32
N ASP A 52 -13.39 24.26 18.73
CA ASP A 52 -13.81 24.40 20.13
C ASP A 52 -13.05 25.48 20.93
N GLY A 53 -12.94 26.68 20.34
CA GLY A 53 -12.26 27.82 20.98
C GLY A 53 -10.73 27.78 20.98
N GLN A 54 -10.11 26.75 20.36
CA GLN A 54 -8.66 26.56 20.35
C GLN A 54 -8.10 26.47 18.93
N PHE A 55 -6.85 26.90 18.78
CA PHE A 55 -6.11 26.73 17.55
C PHE A 55 -5.23 25.49 17.62
N TYR A 56 -5.22 24.74 16.55
CA TYR A 56 -4.40 23.54 16.36
C TYR A 56 -3.58 23.70 15.10
N VAL A 57 -2.40 23.08 15.06
CA VAL A 57 -1.58 22.97 13.86
C VAL A 57 -1.24 21.52 13.59
N ASP A 58 -1.30 21.13 12.35
CA ASP A 58 -0.87 19.79 11.97
C ASP A 58 0.67 19.77 11.84
N LYS A 59 1.32 18.81 12.50
CA LYS A 59 2.78 18.64 12.51
C LYS A 59 3.28 17.59 11.53
N ALA A 60 2.38 16.89 10.86
CA ALA A 60 2.68 15.89 9.85
C ALA A 60 1.77 16.09 8.63
N LEU A 61 2.05 15.41 7.51
CA LEU A 61 1.27 15.57 6.28
C LEU A 61 -0.22 15.32 6.54
N PRO A 62 -1.09 16.34 6.30
CA PRO A 62 -2.52 16.22 6.53
C PRO A 62 -3.22 15.47 5.39
N PHE A 63 -4.34 14.83 5.73
CA PHE A 63 -5.29 14.35 4.71
C PHE A 63 -5.97 15.55 4.03
N GLY A 64 -6.28 15.36 2.73
CA GLY A 64 -6.96 16.41 1.94
C GLY A 64 -6.04 17.49 1.37
N CYS A 65 -4.78 17.56 1.75
CA CYS A 65 -3.80 18.44 1.12
C CYS A 65 -3.28 17.80 -0.18
N SER A 66 -3.38 18.52 -1.28
CA SER A 66 -3.01 18.01 -2.62
C SER A 66 -1.56 17.57 -2.76
N ILE A 67 -0.64 18.17 -1.98
CA ILE A 67 0.77 17.83 -2.01
C ILE A 67 1.10 16.60 -1.16
N SER A 68 0.28 16.25 -0.17
CA SER A 68 0.55 15.13 0.75
C SER A 68 0.74 13.80 0.02
N CYS A 69 -0.14 13.49 -0.95
CA CYS A 69 -0.01 12.30 -1.77
C CYS A 69 1.29 12.28 -2.56
N ALA A 70 1.69 13.41 -3.17
CA ALA A 70 2.90 13.49 -3.97
C ALA A 70 4.18 13.33 -3.14
N LEU A 71 4.20 13.86 -1.92
CA LEU A 71 5.34 13.72 -1.02
C LEU A 71 5.43 12.29 -0.46
N PHE A 72 4.28 11.73 -0.08
CA PHE A 72 4.24 10.36 0.43
C PHE A 72 4.60 9.35 -0.65
N GLU A 73 4.16 9.54 -1.89
CA GLU A 73 4.51 8.68 -3.02
C GLU A 73 6.03 8.65 -3.28
N LYS A 74 6.72 9.77 -3.13
CA LYS A 74 8.20 9.79 -3.21
C LYS A 74 8.83 8.93 -2.12
N PHE A 75 8.29 8.99 -0.91
CA PHE A 75 8.74 8.16 0.20
C PHE A 75 8.48 6.68 -0.07
N SER A 76 7.29 6.33 -0.53
CA SER A 76 6.93 4.95 -0.89
C SER A 76 7.77 4.42 -2.06
N THR A 77 8.06 5.25 -3.06
CA THR A 77 8.99 4.92 -4.16
C THR A 77 10.39 4.59 -3.64
N PHE A 78 10.90 5.35 -2.66
CA PHE A 78 12.17 5.03 -2.01
C PHE A 78 12.09 3.70 -1.27
N LEU A 79 11.02 3.45 -0.52
CA LEU A 79 10.83 2.17 0.18
C LEU A 79 10.76 0.99 -0.79
N GLU A 80 10.02 1.10 -1.88
CA GLU A 80 9.97 0.04 -2.90
C GLU A 80 11.37 -0.22 -3.50
N TRP A 81 12.10 0.84 -3.83
CA TRP A 81 13.48 0.70 -4.30
C TRP A 81 14.35 -0.06 -3.29
N LEU A 82 14.24 0.28 -2.00
CA LEU A 82 14.96 -0.41 -0.93
C LEU A 82 14.55 -1.88 -0.85
N LEU A 83 13.23 -2.18 -0.86
CA LEU A 83 12.71 -3.55 -0.82
C LEU A 83 13.22 -4.39 -1.99
N ARG A 84 13.25 -3.83 -3.19
CA ARG A 84 13.84 -4.49 -4.37
C ARG A 84 15.33 -4.82 -4.16
N LYS A 85 16.07 -3.99 -3.42
CA LYS A 85 17.49 -4.23 -3.11
C LYS A 85 17.67 -5.30 -2.05
N VAL A 86 16.98 -5.19 -0.92
CA VAL A 86 17.15 -6.11 0.21
C VAL A 86 16.60 -7.51 -0.08
N THR A 87 15.57 -7.63 -0.90
CA THR A 87 14.98 -8.92 -1.31
C THR A 87 15.57 -9.47 -2.60
N ALA A 88 16.45 -8.73 -3.27
CA ALA A 88 16.99 -9.05 -4.59
C ALA A 88 15.89 -9.40 -5.63
N SER A 89 14.70 -8.80 -5.50
CA SER A 89 13.53 -9.06 -6.34
C SER A 89 13.00 -7.79 -6.98
N THR A 90 12.60 -7.88 -8.24
CA THR A 90 11.91 -6.80 -8.96
C THR A 90 10.38 -6.92 -8.87
N LYS A 91 9.86 -7.94 -8.19
CA LYS A 91 8.43 -8.25 -8.10
C LYS A 91 7.79 -7.53 -6.91
N TRP A 92 7.97 -6.21 -6.86
CA TRP A 92 7.39 -5.30 -5.90
C TRP A 92 6.59 -4.23 -6.63
N LEU A 93 5.44 -3.89 -6.06
CA LEU A 93 4.60 -2.75 -6.43
C LEU A 93 4.15 -2.05 -5.14
N HIS A 94 3.90 -0.75 -5.22
CA HIS A 94 3.24 -0.03 -4.14
C HIS A 94 2.17 0.91 -4.69
N TYR A 95 1.17 1.16 -3.88
CA TYR A 95 0.18 2.21 -4.07
C TYR A 95 0.06 2.98 -2.77
N LEU A 96 0.76 4.10 -2.67
CA LEU A 96 0.94 4.84 -1.42
C LEU A 96 1.49 3.92 -0.31
N ASP A 97 0.65 3.58 0.66
CA ASP A 97 0.96 2.77 1.84
C ASP A 97 0.82 1.26 1.64
N ASP A 98 0.13 0.83 0.59
CA ASP A 98 -0.06 -0.58 0.25
C ASP A 98 1.09 -1.13 -0.59
N PHE A 99 1.85 -2.09 -0.07
CA PHE A 99 2.95 -2.78 -0.76
C PHE A 99 2.53 -4.20 -1.11
N LEU A 100 2.65 -4.56 -2.38
CA LEU A 100 2.38 -5.90 -2.92
C LEU A 100 3.65 -6.51 -3.49
N ALA A 101 3.93 -7.75 -3.15
CA ALA A 101 4.97 -8.53 -3.81
C ALA A 101 4.49 -9.91 -4.21
N GLY A 102 5.23 -10.52 -5.14
CA GLY A 102 4.97 -11.89 -5.58
C GLY A 102 6.25 -12.71 -5.76
N HIS A 103 6.13 -14.00 -5.53
CA HIS A 103 7.20 -14.98 -5.73
C HIS A 103 6.63 -16.31 -6.22
N VAL A 104 7.44 -17.09 -6.94
CA VAL A 104 7.02 -18.40 -7.48
C VAL A 104 6.92 -19.50 -6.41
N SER A 105 7.46 -19.29 -5.22
CA SER A 105 7.42 -20.26 -4.12
C SER A 105 6.98 -19.62 -2.81
N GLN A 106 6.38 -20.43 -1.96
CA GLN A 106 5.93 -20.01 -0.63
C GLN A 106 7.09 -19.54 0.26
N ASP A 107 8.19 -20.29 0.27
CA ASP A 107 9.37 -19.93 1.08
C ASP A 107 9.96 -18.60 0.62
N GLY A 108 10.15 -18.42 -0.68
CA GLY A 108 10.66 -17.16 -1.23
C GLY A 108 9.77 -15.96 -0.93
N ALA A 109 8.44 -16.12 -1.04
CA ALA A 109 7.49 -15.07 -0.64
C ALA A 109 7.54 -14.78 0.87
N GLY A 110 7.66 -15.84 1.70
CA GLY A 110 7.82 -15.70 3.14
C GLY A 110 9.10 -14.99 3.54
N ASP A 111 10.21 -15.26 2.84
CA ASP A 111 11.49 -14.57 3.08
C ASP A 111 11.40 -13.10 2.65
N MET A 112 10.77 -12.79 1.51
CA MET A 112 10.50 -11.42 1.11
C MET A 112 9.69 -10.66 2.17
N GLN A 113 8.65 -11.27 2.72
CA GLN A 113 7.83 -10.67 3.78
C GLN A 113 8.67 -10.39 5.04
N LYS A 114 9.44 -11.37 5.53
CA LYS A 114 10.31 -11.21 6.71
C LYS A 114 11.34 -10.10 6.52
N MET A 115 12.00 -10.07 5.35
CA MET A 115 12.99 -9.03 5.01
C MET A 115 12.35 -7.65 4.98
N THR A 116 11.12 -7.54 4.45
CA THR A 116 10.35 -6.29 4.43
C THR A 116 10.04 -5.79 5.83
N LEU A 117 9.44 -6.65 6.67
CA LEU A 117 9.10 -6.29 8.05
C LEU A 117 10.34 -5.87 8.84
N ARG A 118 11.46 -6.57 8.64
CA ARG A 118 12.74 -6.20 9.25
C ARG A 118 13.26 -4.84 8.75
N ALA A 119 13.27 -4.61 7.44
CA ALA A 119 13.74 -3.35 6.86
C ALA A 119 12.88 -2.17 7.33
N PHE A 120 11.56 -2.34 7.39
CA PHE A 120 10.66 -1.31 7.90
C PHE A 120 10.90 -1.04 9.39
N ALA A 121 11.09 -2.08 10.21
CA ALA A 121 11.42 -1.93 11.62
C ALA A 121 12.75 -1.19 11.83
N GLU A 122 13.80 -1.52 11.06
CA GLU A 122 15.11 -0.86 11.12
C GLU A 122 15.03 0.63 10.70
N LEU A 123 14.13 0.99 9.81
CA LEU A 123 13.87 2.38 9.40
C LEU A 123 12.89 3.12 10.31
N GLY A 124 12.26 2.45 11.27
CA GLY A 124 11.20 3.03 12.10
C GLY A 124 9.90 3.28 11.34
N VAL A 125 9.65 2.55 10.24
CA VAL A 125 8.39 2.59 9.48
C VAL A 125 7.41 1.62 10.13
N PRO A 126 6.33 2.10 10.77
CA PRO A 126 5.35 1.24 11.41
C PRO A 126 4.49 0.51 10.38
N VAL A 127 4.22 -0.76 10.63
CA VAL A 127 3.39 -1.63 9.81
C VAL A 127 2.06 -1.88 10.50
N ALA A 128 0.97 -1.88 9.76
CA ALA A 128 -0.34 -2.32 10.23
C ALA A 128 -0.35 -3.86 10.29
N GLU A 129 -0.03 -4.43 11.45
CA GLU A 129 0.16 -5.88 11.63
C GLU A 129 -1.09 -6.69 11.23
N ASP A 130 -2.27 -6.14 11.48
CA ASP A 130 -3.58 -6.72 11.13
C ASP A 130 -3.86 -6.73 9.61
N LYS A 131 -3.07 -6.01 8.83
CA LYS A 131 -3.17 -5.93 7.37
C LYS A 131 -1.99 -6.60 6.64
N VAL A 132 -1.08 -7.23 7.37
CA VAL A 132 -0.04 -8.05 6.76
C VAL A 132 -0.67 -9.35 6.26
N GLU A 133 -0.63 -9.58 4.96
CA GLU A 133 -1.23 -10.77 4.34
C GLU A 133 -0.19 -11.61 3.59
N GLY A 134 -0.43 -12.90 3.55
CA GLY A 134 0.39 -13.86 2.81
C GLY A 134 1.54 -14.48 3.62
N PRO A 135 2.36 -15.34 2.99
CA PRO A 135 2.27 -15.83 1.60
C PRO A 135 0.96 -16.57 1.29
N THR A 136 0.28 -16.18 0.24
CA THR A 136 -1.01 -16.78 -0.17
C THR A 136 -1.19 -16.67 -1.69
N THR A 137 -1.99 -17.56 -2.26
CA THR A 137 -2.41 -17.46 -3.67
C THR A 137 -3.62 -16.55 -3.87
N VAL A 138 -4.27 -16.12 -2.78
CA VAL A 138 -5.46 -15.26 -2.85
C VAL A 138 -5.33 -14.13 -1.85
N LEU A 139 -5.34 -12.88 -2.31
CA LEU A 139 -5.42 -11.68 -1.48
C LEU A 139 -6.08 -10.51 -2.21
N SER A 140 -6.49 -9.48 -1.46
CA SER A 140 -7.04 -8.25 -2.05
C SER A 140 -6.01 -7.16 -2.18
N PHE A 141 -5.88 -6.59 -3.39
CA PHE A 141 -5.06 -5.41 -3.67
C PHE A 141 -5.88 -4.36 -4.42
N LEU A 142 -5.81 -3.11 -4.00
CA LEU A 142 -6.61 -1.98 -4.53
C LEU A 142 -8.12 -2.30 -4.60
N GLY A 143 -8.60 -3.09 -3.64
CA GLY A 143 -10.02 -3.44 -3.53
C GLY A 143 -10.51 -4.52 -4.48
N ILE A 144 -9.61 -5.19 -5.18
CA ILE A 144 -9.89 -6.33 -6.08
C ILE A 144 -9.15 -7.56 -5.55
N GLU A 145 -9.83 -8.68 -5.47
CA GLU A 145 -9.25 -9.96 -5.10
C GLU A 145 -8.47 -10.56 -6.26
N LEU A 146 -7.21 -10.87 -6.01
CA LEU A 146 -6.29 -11.54 -6.91
C LEU A 146 -6.21 -13.02 -6.52
N ASP A 147 -6.50 -13.93 -7.44
CA ASP A 147 -6.45 -15.38 -7.26
C ASP A 147 -5.48 -15.96 -8.30
N THR A 148 -4.25 -16.21 -7.85
CA THR A 148 -3.19 -16.71 -8.73
C THR A 148 -3.31 -18.18 -9.05
N ALA A 149 -3.99 -18.98 -8.20
CA ALA A 149 -4.22 -20.38 -8.46
C ALA A 149 -5.17 -20.58 -9.65
N ASN A 150 -6.22 -19.74 -9.73
CA ASN A 150 -7.18 -19.78 -10.82
C ASN A 150 -6.88 -18.74 -11.91
N MET A 151 -5.85 -17.91 -11.75
CA MET A 151 -5.51 -16.79 -12.63
C MET A 151 -6.70 -15.86 -12.86
N LEU A 152 -7.38 -15.51 -11.78
CA LEU A 152 -8.57 -14.66 -11.79
C LEU A 152 -8.36 -13.37 -10.98
N ALA A 153 -9.03 -12.32 -11.42
CA ALA A 153 -9.24 -11.11 -10.65
C ALA A 153 -10.74 -10.86 -10.52
N ARG A 154 -11.22 -10.65 -9.29
CA ARG A 154 -12.66 -10.52 -9.04
C ARG A 154 -12.95 -9.50 -7.94
N LEU A 155 -14.15 -8.96 -7.97
CA LEU A 155 -14.63 -8.14 -6.87
C LEU A 155 -14.83 -9.02 -5.62
N PRO A 156 -14.31 -8.66 -4.44
CA PRO A 156 -14.57 -9.38 -3.19
C PRO A 156 -16.06 -9.54 -2.93
N GLN A 157 -16.43 -10.68 -2.33
CA GLN A 157 -17.84 -11.07 -2.16
C GLN A 157 -18.64 -10.07 -1.34
N ASP A 158 -18.08 -9.50 -0.29
CA ASP A 158 -18.67 -8.45 0.54
C ASP A 158 -19.03 -7.22 -0.29
N LYS A 159 -18.09 -6.74 -1.10
CA LYS A 159 -18.30 -5.59 -2.00
C LYS A 159 -19.35 -5.90 -3.07
N LEU A 160 -19.37 -7.12 -3.57
CA LEU A 160 -20.39 -7.55 -4.54
C LEU A 160 -21.79 -7.54 -3.92
N LEU A 161 -21.91 -7.99 -2.67
CA LEU A 161 -23.19 -7.97 -1.94
C LEU A 161 -23.65 -6.55 -1.67
N ASP A 162 -22.75 -5.66 -1.25
CA ASP A 162 -23.06 -4.24 -1.02
C ASP A 162 -23.48 -3.54 -2.32
N LEU A 163 -22.79 -3.81 -3.42
CA LEU A 163 -23.17 -3.28 -4.72
C LEU A 163 -24.57 -3.74 -5.14
N ARG A 164 -24.88 -5.04 -4.97
CA ARG A 164 -26.21 -5.58 -5.27
C ARG A 164 -27.31 -4.94 -4.40
N ARG A 165 -27.04 -4.73 -3.11
CA ARG A 165 -27.98 -4.02 -2.21
C ARG A 165 -28.24 -2.61 -2.70
N ASN A 166 -27.17 -1.86 -3.01
CA ASN A 166 -27.31 -0.47 -3.45
C ASN A 166 -28.07 -0.34 -4.77
N ILE A 167 -27.88 -1.27 -5.72
CA ILE A 167 -28.66 -1.28 -6.98
C ILE A 167 -30.12 -1.62 -6.76
N ALA A 168 -30.45 -2.46 -5.77
CA ALA A 168 -31.84 -2.85 -5.48
C ALA A 168 -32.67 -1.71 -4.85
N TYR A 169 -32.05 -0.60 -4.41
CA TYR A 169 -32.71 0.56 -3.86
C TYR A 169 -32.92 1.71 -4.88
N VAL A 170 -32.54 1.52 -6.13
CA VAL A 170 -32.77 2.44 -7.26
C VAL A 170 -33.90 1.93 -8.14
#